data_719089574351fe16c07b5ce4473bda56
#
_entry.id   719089574351fe16c07b5ce4473bda56
#
_cell.length_a   1.000
_cell.length_b   1.000
_cell.length_c   1.000
_cell.angle_alpha   90.00
_cell.angle_beta   90.00
_cell.angle_gamma   90.00
#
_symmetry.space_group_name_H-M   'P 1'
#
loop_
_entity.id
_entity.type
_entity.pdbx_description
1 polymer ?
#
loop_
_entity_poly.entity_id
_entity_poly.type
_entity_poly.pdbx_seq_one_letter_code
_entity_poly.pdbx_strand_id
1 'polypeptide(L)'
;MRAQDGRYSILELSDQGRRAGVIDVHRSLGVLADDPEGFVAAIADPAHRILTLTVSEVGYCRSARTGTLDVERDDVRSDIADPTHPRSTIGLIARGLAVRAASGAPITVLSCDNLQSNGRATRAVLTEFLHASAASGDVLNFVDNHVTFPNSMVDRIVPGTTAQTVADVAGLMHVDDRCPVPAEDFTMWVLEDHFAAGRPAWDRAGAIMSDEVEAYELVKLRLLNGSHSLIAYLGLLDGHPTIADAWAQGFVRDAVRTCIANEYLPSITLPRGFDVDVYVDSLSHRWANSALGHRTS
;
A
#
# COMPACT_ATOMS: atom_id res chain seq x y z
N MET A 1 -12.63 -6.36 -14.21
CA MET A 1 -12.87 -4.89 -14.18
C MET A 1 -13.23 -4.29 -15.54
N ARG A 2 -12.45 -4.48 -16.65
CA ARG A 2 -12.83 -3.91 -17.98
C ARG A 2 -14.25 -4.29 -18.42
N ALA A 3 -14.66 -5.56 -18.27
CA ALA A 3 -16.00 -6.01 -18.60
C ALA A 3 -17.11 -5.51 -17.67
N GLN A 4 -16.76 -4.76 -16.62
CA GLN A 4 -17.63 -4.21 -15.59
C GLN A 4 -17.53 -2.67 -15.50
N ASP A 5 -17.04 -2.02 -16.58
CA ASP A 5 -16.86 -0.57 -16.67
C ASP A 5 -16.08 0.05 -15.48
N GLY A 6 -15.05 -0.67 -15.01
CA GLY A 6 -14.23 -0.24 -13.88
C GLY A 6 -14.84 -0.46 -12.50
N ARG A 7 -16.04 -1.03 -12.40
CA ARG A 7 -16.69 -1.31 -11.12
C ARG A 7 -16.23 -2.63 -10.53
N TYR A 8 -16.22 -2.70 -9.22
CA TYR A 8 -16.02 -3.93 -8.46
C TYR A 8 -16.64 -3.78 -7.07
N SER A 9 -16.85 -4.88 -6.38
CA SER A 9 -17.41 -4.89 -5.02
C SER A 9 -16.32 -5.05 -3.98
N ILE A 10 -16.45 -4.35 -2.85
CA ILE A 10 -15.75 -4.68 -1.62
C ILE A 10 -16.70 -5.52 -0.76
N LEU A 11 -16.21 -6.67 -0.27
CA LEU A 11 -16.86 -7.50 0.72
C LEU A 11 -16.18 -7.31 2.07
N GLU A 12 -16.80 -6.55 2.94
CA GLU A 12 -16.32 -6.35 4.31
C GLU A 12 -16.69 -7.55 5.18
N LEU A 13 -15.67 -8.09 5.86
CA LEU A 13 -15.73 -9.28 6.70
C LEU A 13 -15.48 -8.89 8.15
N SER A 14 -16.46 -9.06 9.02
CA SER A 14 -16.35 -8.84 10.46
C SER A 14 -17.06 -9.93 11.25
N ASP A 15 -16.81 -9.98 12.56
CA ASP A 15 -17.53 -10.90 13.47
C ASP A 15 -19.03 -10.61 13.56
N GLN A 16 -19.46 -9.40 13.19
CA GLN A 16 -20.86 -8.98 13.14
C GLN A 16 -21.56 -9.37 11.85
N GLY A 17 -20.82 -9.92 10.86
CA GLY A 17 -21.36 -10.34 9.58
C GLY A 17 -20.61 -9.79 8.38
N ARG A 18 -21.27 -9.84 7.24
CA ARG A 18 -20.73 -9.46 5.94
C ARG A 18 -21.51 -8.29 5.36
N ARG A 19 -20.82 -7.32 4.83
CA ARG A 19 -21.41 -6.21 4.06
C ARG A 19 -20.72 -6.10 2.72
N ALA A 20 -21.46 -5.77 1.68
CA ALA A 20 -20.89 -5.55 0.37
C ALA A 20 -21.29 -4.17 -0.16
N GLY A 21 -20.34 -3.52 -0.85
CA GLY A 21 -20.55 -2.23 -1.48
C GLY A 21 -19.84 -2.14 -2.83
N VAL A 22 -20.38 -1.36 -3.78
CA VAL A 22 -19.78 -1.14 -5.10
C VAL A 22 -18.80 0.02 -5.06
N ILE A 23 -17.64 -0.19 -5.66
CA ILE A 23 -16.67 0.86 -6.00
C ILE A 23 -16.84 1.20 -7.48
N ASP A 24 -17.13 2.46 -7.79
CA ASP A 24 -17.41 2.98 -9.15
C ASP A 24 -16.61 4.25 -9.50
N VAL A 25 -15.51 4.49 -8.77
CA VAL A 25 -14.70 5.71 -8.91
C VAL A 25 -13.79 5.72 -10.15
N HIS A 26 -13.52 4.55 -10.74
CA HIS A 26 -12.63 4.44 -11.88
C HIS A 26 -13.27 5.01 -13.14
N ARG A 27 -12.53 5.87 -13.86
CA ARG A 27 -12.99 6.51 -15.11
C ARG A 27 -12.37 5.86 -16.34
N SER A 28 -11.18 5.28 -16.19
CA SER A 28 -10.50 4.55 -17.26
C SER A 28 -9.68 3.41 -16.66
N LEU A 29 -9.42 2.39 -17.46
CA LEU A 29 -8.61 1.22 -17.10
C LEU A 29 -7.64 0.93 -18.24
N GLY A 30 -6.36 0.86 -17.92
CA GLY A 30 -5.30 0.42 -18.80
C GLY A 30 -4.68 -0.89 -18.36
N VAL A 31 -3.99 -1.56 -19.27
CA VAL A 31 -3.04 -2.64 -18.97
C VAL A 31 -1.72 -2.22 -19.59
N LEU A 32 -0.69 -2.10 -18.75
CA LEU A 32 0.62 -1.58 -19.19
C LEU A 32 1.20 -2.35 -20.38
N ALA A 33 1.05 -3.68 -20.39
CA ALA A 33 1.52 -4.52 -21.49
C ALA A 33 0.82 -4.26 -22.83
N ASP A 34 -0.42 -3.74 -22.79
CA ASP A 34 -1.20 -3.45 -24.01
C ASP A 34 -0.95 -2.02 -24.52
N ASP A 35 -0.69 -1.06 -23.60
CA ASP A 35 -0.58 0.36 -23.92
C ASP A 35 0.41 1.10 -22.99
N PRO A 36 1.73 0.85 -23.13
CA PRO A 36 2.74 1.53 -22.33
C PRO A 36 2.73 3.05 -22.51
N GLU A 37 2.54 3.52 -23.76
CA GLU A 37 2.53 4.94 -24.08
C GLU A 37 1.32 5.67 -23.49
N GLY A 38 0.17 5.00 -23.38
CA GLY A 38 -1.00 5.55 -22.67
C GLY A 38 -0.73 5.78 -21.20
N PHE A 39 0.07 4.94 -20.54
CA PHE A 39 0.51 5.16 -19.15
C PHE A 39 1.48 6.33 -19.04
N VAL A 40 2.45 6.45 -19.97
CA VAL A 40 3.35 7.59 -20.04
C VAL A 40 2.56 8.88 -20.24
N ALA A 41 1.60 8.88 -21.17
CA ALA A 41 0.72 10.02 -21.43
C ALA A 41 -0.13 10.39 -20.20
N ALA A 42 -0.66 9.40 -19.48
CA ALA A 42 -1.43 9.63 -18.25
C ALA A 42 -0.58 10.30 -17.15
N ILE A 43 0.69 9.88 -16.96
CA ILE A 43 1.60 10.54 -16.01
C ILE A 43 1.93 11.95 -16.48
N ALA A 44 2.10 12.15 -17.79
CA ALA A 44 2.44 13.44 -18.40
C ALA A 44 1.28 14.44 -18.38
N ASP A 45 0.02 13.98 -18.34
CA ASP A 45 -1.17 14.83 -18.39
C ASP A 45 -1.27 15.72 -17.14
N PRO A 46 -1.26 17.07 -17.28
CA PRO A 46 -1.44 18.00 -16.16
C PRO A 46 -2.74 17.85 -15.37
N ALA A 47 -3.78 17.23 -15.94
CA ALA A 47 -5.03 16.96 -15.26
C ALA A 47 -4.86 15.93 -14.12
N HIS A 48 -3.90 15.01 -14.24
CA HIS A 48 -3.54 14.06 -13.20
C HIS A 48 -2.59 14.72 -12.20
N ARG A 49 -3.06 14.91 -10.97
CA ARG A 49 -2.31 15.62 -9.92
C ARG A 49 -1.61 14.69 -8.95
N ILE A 50 -2.05 13.45 -8.86
CA ILE A 50 -1.54 12.43 -7.94
C ILE A 50 -1.42 11.12 -8.71
N LEU A 51 -0.25 10.51 -8.66
CA LEU A 51 0.03 9.15 -9.07
C LEU A 51 0.14 8.28 -7.82
N THR A 52 -0.80 7.36 -7.60
CA THR A 52 -0.72 6.40 -6.51
C THR A 52 -0.07 5.09 -6.97
N LEU A 53 0.74 4.49 -6.10
CA LEU A 53 1.45 3.24 -6.36
C LEU A 53 1.01 2.15 -5.39
N THR A 54 0.63 1.00 -5.93
CA THR A 54 0.39 -0.26 -5.21
C THR A 54 1.04 -1.38 -6.03
N VAL A 55 2.37 -1.38 -6.06
CA VAL A 55 3.19 -2.19 -6.97
C VAL A 55 3.99 -3.27 -6.25
N SER A 56 3.76 -3.43 -4.94
CA SER A 56 4.53 -4.26 -4.02
C SER A 56 6.01 -3.85 -3.92
N GLU A 57 6.73 -4.39 -2.95
CA GLU A 57 8.15 -4.06 -2.73
C GLU A 57 9.02 -4.30 -3.96
N VAL A 58 8.70 -5.34 -4.74
CA VAL A 58 9.45 -5.69 -5.95
C VAL A 58 9.34 -4.62 -7.04
N GLY A 59 8.20 -3.94 -7.13
CA GLY A 59 7.93 -2.91 -8.13
C GLY A 59 8.80 -1.65 -7.97
N TYR A 60 9.34 -1.40 -6.77
CA TYR A 60 10.26 -0.27 -6.53
C TYR A 60 11.68 -0.52 -7.02
N CYS A 61 11.98 -1.71 -7.53
CA CYS A 61 13.28 -2.07 -8.09
C CYS A 61 14.46 -1.83 -7.11
N ARG A 62 14.21 -2.03 -5.81
CA ARG A 62 15.23 -1.85 -4.76
C ARG A 62 15.98 -3.14 -4.49
N SER A 63 17.27 -3.03 -4.31
CA SER A 63 18.10 -4.11 -3.78
C SER A 63 17.78 -4.32 -2.30
N ALA A 64 17.39 -5.53 -1.92
CA ALA A 64 17.14 -5.89 -0.51
C ALA A 64 18.39 -5.72 0.36
N ARG A 65 19.59 -5.79 -0.24
CA ARG A 65 20.89 -5.67 0.46
C ARG A 65 21.28 -4.23 0.76
N THR A 66 21.04 -3.31 -0.18
CA THR A 66 21.54 -1.93 -0.09
C THR A 66 20.43 -0.91 0.15
N GLY A 67 19.19 -1.26 -0.17
CA GLY A 67 18.06 -0.33 -0.15
C GLY A 67 18.05 0.69 -1.30
N THR A 68 19.04 0.68 -2.19
CA THR A 68 19.21 1.53 -3.36
C THR A 68 18.61 0.88 -4.62
N LEU A 69 18.59 1.58 -5.75
CA LEU A 69 18.18 1.02 -7.02
C LEU A 69 18.98 -0.24 -7.37
N ASP A 70 18.32 -1.31 -7.74
CA ASP A 70 18.96 -2.56 -8.17
C ASP A 70 19.24 -2.49 -9.68
N VAL A 71 20.41 -1.97 -10.02
CA VAL A 71 20.86 -1.83 -11.42
C VAL A 71 21.22 -3.17 -12.07
N GLU A 72 21.32 -4.26 -11.29
CA GLU A 72 21.60 -5.60 -11.82
C GLU A 72 20.31 -6.28 -12.34
N ARG A 73 19.13 -5.76 -12.02
CA ARG A 73 17.88 -6.27 -12.57
C ARG A 73 17.82 -6.04 -14.07
N ASP A 74 17.39 -7.06 -14.81
CA ASP A 74 17.35 -7.01 -16.27
C ASP A 74 16.42 -5.91 -16.83
N ASP A 75 15.26 -5.71 -16.17
CA ASP A 75 14.30 -4.65 -16.54
C ASP A 75 14.90 -3.25 -16.29
N VAL A 76 15.50 -3.01 -15.13
CA VAL A 76 16.14 -1.73 -14.78
C VAL A 76 17.31 -1.42 -15.71
N ARG A 77 18.18 -2.41 -15.96
CA ARG A 77 19.32 -2.26 -16.87
C ARG A 77 18.88 -1.95 -18.30
N SER A 78 17.82 -2.62 -18.79
CA SER A 78 17.22 -2.33 -20.09
C SER A 78 16.71 -0.90 -20.16
N ASP A 79 16.00 -0.43 -19.12
CA ASP A 79 15.39 0.90 -19.06
C ASP A 79 16.46 2.01 -18.94
N ILE A 80 17.58 1.74 -18.24
CA ILE A 80 18.72 2.67 -18.19
C ILE A 80 19.35 2.83 -19.60
N ALA A 81 19.46 1.73 -20.35
CA ALA A 81 20.03 1.74 -21.71
C ALA A 81 19.07 2.37 -22.74
N ASP A 82 17.78 2.17 -22.58
CA ASP A 82 16.72 2.78 -23.42
C ASP A 82 15.55 3.27 -22.57
N PRO A 83 15.63 4.49 -22.00
CA PRO A 83 14.59 5.04 -21.15
C PRO A 83 13.31 5.44 -21.92
N THR A 84 13.28 5.27 -23.24
CA THR A 84 12.11 5.58 -24.07
C THR A 84 11.10 4.44 -24.11
N HIS A 85 11.51 3.19 -23.81
CA HIS A 85 10.66 2.00 -23.80
C HIS A 85 10.75 1.26 -22.45
N PRO A 86 10.25 1.86 -21.35
CA PRO A 86 10.42 1.34 -20.02
C PRO A 86 9.66 0.01 -19.80
N ARG A 87 10.28 -0.89 -19.05
CA ARG A 87 9.73 -2.19 -18.62
C ARG A 87 9.48 -2.25 -17.11
N SER A 88 10.26 -1.49 -16.34
CA SER A 88 10.12 -1.41 -14.90
C SER A 88 9.15 -0.29 -14.49
N THR A 89 8.57 -0.40 -13.29
CA THR A 89 7.70 0.64 -12.72
C THR A 89 8.46 1.97 -12.59
N ILE A 90 9.71 1.92 -12.12
CA ILE A 90 10.54 3.13 -11.91
C ILE A 90 10.88 3.77 -13.25
N GLY A 91 11.25 2.98 -14.28
CA GLY A 91 11.51 3.47 -15.63
C GLY A 91 10.27 4.13 -16.24
N LEU A 92 9.09 3.52 -16.06
CA LEU A 92 7.82 4.08 -16.52
C LEU A 92 7.51 5.43 -15.86
N ILE A 93 7.67 5.54 -14.55
CA ILE A 93 7.48 6.79 -13.82
C ILE A 93 8.49 7.84 -14.31
N ALA A 94 9.76 7.48 -14.42
CA ALA A 94 10.82 8.37 -14.90
C ALA A 94 10.51 8.91 -16.32
N ARG A 95 10.07 8.03 -17.24
CA ARG A 95 9.68 8.43 -18.60
C ARG A 95 8.48 9.38 -18.60
N GLY A 96 7.43 9.06 -17.83
CA GLY A 96 6.24 9.92 -17.72
C GLY A 96 6.57 11.31 -17.16
N LEU A 97 7.42 11.37 -16.12
CA LEU A 97 7.88 12.64 -15.52
C LEU A 97 8.79 13.42 -16.48
N ALA A 98 9.64 12.75 -17.26
CA ALA A 98 10.47 13.39 -18.27
C ALA A 98 9.60 14.07 -19.34
N VAL A 99 8.53 13.43 -19.80
CA VAL A 99 7.57 14.06 -20.73
C VAL A 99 6.80 15.20 -20.05
N ARG A 100 6.39 15.02 -18.80
CA ARG A 100 5.65 16.04 -18.02
C ARG A 100 6.47 17.29 -17.74
N ALA A 101 7.80 17.18 -17.62
CA ALA A 101 8.69 18.30 -17.38
C ALA A 101 8.52 19.43 -18.40
N ALA A 102 8.16 19.11 -19.65
CA ALA A 102 7.90 20.11 -20.68
C ALA A 102 6.73 21.04 -20.37
N SER A 103 5.73 20.59 -19.59
CA SER A 103 4.60 21.42 -19.16
C SER A 103 4.87 22.15 -17.85
N GLY A 104 5.87 21.72 -17.06
CA GLY A 104 6.13 22.23 -15.71
C GLY A 104 5.03 21.95 -14.69
N ALA A 105 3.99 21.19 -15.04
CA ALA A 105 2.84 20.96 -14.16
C ALA A 105 3.21 20.06 -12.99
N PRO A 106 3.02 20.49 -11.72
CA PRO A 106 3.41 19.69 -10.55
C PRO A 106 2.58 18.42 -10.40
N ILE A 107 3.16 17.40 -9.75
CA ILE A 107 2.50 16.12 -9.48
C ILE A 107 3.00 15.54 -8.15
N THR A 108 2.16 14.78 -7.48
CA THR A 108 2.53 13.98 -6.31
C THR A 108 2.62 12.52 -6.72
N VAL A 109 3.73 11.86 -6.34
CA VAL A 109 3.88 10.39 -6.44
C VAL A 109 3.70 9.83 -5.03
N LEU A 110 2.60 9.13 -4.82
CA LEU A 110 2.17 8.61 -3.51
C LEU A 110 2.26 7.09 -3.50
N SER A 111 3.22 6.56 -2.79
CA SER A 111 3.28 5.12 -2.50
C SER A 111 2.23 4.76 -1.47
N CYS A 112 1.46 3.70 -1.73
CA CYS A 112 0.50 3.09 -0.83
C CYS A 112 0.89 1.64 -0.50
N ASP A 113 2.18 1.30 -0.58
CA ASP A 113 2.72 -0.01 -0.26
C ASP A 113 3.35 -0.06 1.14
N ASN A 114 3.49 -1.26 1.68
CA ASN A 114 4.10 -1.53 2.99
C ASN A 114 5.64 -1.43 2.92
N LEU A 115 6.16 -0.29 2.55
CA LEU A 115 7.58 0.01 2.50
C LEU A 115 7.89 1.11 3.51
N GLN A 116 8.89 0.90 4.36
CA GLN A 116 9.25 1.89 5.38
C GLN A 116 9.69 3.20 4.71
N SER A 117 9.17 4.33 5.18
CA SER A 117 9.37 5.67 4.60
C SER A 117 9.18 5.65 3.08
N ASN A 118 8.06 5.08 2.64
CA ASN A 118 7.79 4.72 1.25
C ASN A 118 7.92 5.87 0.25
N GLY A 119 7.54 7.09 0.62
CA GLY A 119 7.70 8.29 -0.21
C GLY A 119 9.19 8.63 -0.41
N ARG A 120 9.97 8.68 0.69
CA ARG A 120 11.43 8.91 0.60
C ARG A 120 12.14 7.82 -0.18
N ALA A 121 11.76 6.57 0.04
CA ALA A 121 12.32 5.43 -0.68
C ALA A 121 12.02 5.51 -2.19
N THR A 122 10.79 5.87 -2.55
CA THR A 122 10.39 6.06 -3.96
C THR A 122 11.19 7.18 -4.62
N ARG A 123 11.32 8.33 -3.95
CA ARG A 123 12.13 9.46 -4.44
C ARG A 123 13.59 9.04 -4.67
N ALA A 124 14.18 8.33 -3.70
CA ALA A 124 15.58 7.93 -3.78
C ALA A 124 15.85 7.04 -5.02
N VAL A 125 15.09 5.96 -5.20
CA VAL A 125 15.30 5.06 -6.35
C VAL A 125 14.99 5.71 -7.68
N LEU A 126 13.99 6.61 -7.74
CA LEU A 126 13.69 7.35 -8.96
C LEU A 126 14.83 8.32 -9.31
N THR A 127 15.37 9.04 -8.32
CA THR A 127 16.52 9.94 -8.53
C THR A 127 17.76 9.17 -8.98
N GLU A 128 18.07 8.03 -8.37
CA GLU A 128 19.15 7.15 -8.76
C GLU A 128 18.98 6.65 -10.21
N PHE A 129 17.75 6.26 -10.58
CA PHE A 129 17.44 5.85 -11.97
C PHE A 129 17.63 6.99 -12.97
N LEU A 130 17.15 8.19 -12.66
CA LEU A 130 17.31 9.36 -13.53
C LEU A 130 18.78 9.71 -13.75
N HIS A 131 19.60 9.63 -12.71
CA HIS A 131 21.06 9.79 -12.86
C HIS A 131 21.71 8.68 -13.69
N ALA A 132 21.34 7.42 -13.43
CA ALA A 132 21.91 6.27 -14.15
C ALA A 132 21.52 6.28 -15.64
N SER A 133 20.32 6.73 -16.00
CA SER A 133 19.84 6.87 -17.38
C SER A 133 20.27 8.19 -18.05
N ALA A 134 21.14 8.97 -17.42
CA ALA A 134 21.63 10.26 -17.92
C ALA A 134 20.51 11.23 -18.29
N ALA A 135 19.44 11.32 -17.48
CA ALA A 135 18.36 12.27 -17.66
C ALA A 135 18.89 13.72 -17.73
N SER A 136 18.22 14.56 -18.50
CA SER A 136 18.63 15.96 -18.65
C SER A 136 18.50 16.74 -17.33
N GLY A 137 19.30 17.80 -17.19
CA GLY A 137 19.23 18.69 -16.03
C GLY A 137 17.83 19.30 -15.82
N ASP A 138 17.07 19.52 -16.90
CA ASP A 138 15.70 20.02 -16.82
C ASP A 138 14.75 19.01 -16.15
N VAL A 139 14.90 17.72 -16.47
CA VAL A 139 14.11 16.65 -15.82
C VAL A 139 14.46 16.51 -14.34
N LEU A 140 15.75 16.52 -14.01
CA LEU A 140 16.19 16.47 -12.61
C LEU A 140 15.67 17.68 -11.82
N ASN A 141 15.80 18.87 -12.38
CA ASN A 141 15.26 20.10 -11.77
C ASN A 141 13.73 20.07 -11.63
N PHE A 142 13.02 19.51 -12.61
CA PHE A 142 11.57 19.33 -12.54
C PHE A 142 11.20 18.39 -11.38
N VAL A 143 11.85 17.24 -11.26
CA VAL A 143 11.59 16.28 -10.19
C VAL A 143 11.86 16.90 -8.81
N ASP A 144 12.95 17.66 -8.66
CA ASP A 144 13.30 18.28 -7.40
C ASP A 144 12.34 19.38 -6.97
N ASN A 145 11.79 20.15 -7.90
CA ASN A 145 11.02 21.36 -7.57
C ASN A 145 9.50 21.22 -7.78
N HIS A 146 9.04 20.25 -8.59
CA HIS A 146 7.65 20.12 -8.98
C HIS A 146 7.02 18.76 -8.66
N VAL A 147 7.81 17.81 -8.14
CA VAL A 147 7.30 16.49 -7.75
C VAL A 147 7.45 16.29 -6.25
N THR A 148 6.36 15.92 -5.58
CA THR A 148 6.39 15.58 -4.15
C THR A 148 6.21 14.08 -3.94
N PHE A 149 6.78 13.57 -2.86
CA PHE A 149 6.78 12.15 -2.48
C PHE A 149 6.41 12.02 -1.00
N PRO A 150 5.14 12.29 -0.63
CA PRO A 150 4.74 12.13 0.76
C PRO A 150 4.85 10.68 1.21
N ASN A 151 5.27 10.47 2.46
CA ASN A 151 5.16 9.15 3.07
C ASN A 151 3.69 8.82 3.36
N SER A 152 3.36 7.54 3.31
CA SER A 152 2.07 7.04 3.75
C SER A 152 2.21 5.74 4.53
N MET A 153 1.30 5.50 5.47
CA MET A 153 1.12 4.22 6.12
C MET A 153 -0.29 3.72 5.84
N VAL A 154 -0.38 2.50 5.32
CA VAL A 154 -1.64 1.82 4.99
C VAL A 154 -1.83 0.61 5.89
N ASP A 155 -3.04 0.46 6.45
CA ASP A 155 -3.39 -0.68 7.27
C ASP A 155 -4.84 -1.09 7.01
N ARG A 156 -5.00 -2.17 6.28
CA ARG A 156 -6.24 -2.92 6.07
C ARG A 156 -5.86 -4.33 5.63
N ILE A 157 -6.41 -5.34 6.28
CA ILE A 157 -6.23 -6.73 5.85
C ILE A 157 -7.14 -7.01 4.66
N VAL A 158 -6.55 -7.40 3.54
CA VAL A 158 -7.24 -7.72 2.27
C VAL A 158 -6.80 -9.12 1.84
N PRO A 159 -7.55 -10.17 2.21
CA PRO A 159 -7.24 -11.53 1.79
C PRO A 159 -7.41 -11.71 0.28
N GLY A 160 -6.85 -12.79 -0.27
CA GLY A 160 -7.06 -13.13 -1.67
C GLY A 160 -8.54 -13.46 -1.97
N THR A 161 -9.03 -13.03 -3.12
CA THR A 161 -10.39 -13.35 -3.60
C THR A 161 -10.52 -14.86 -3.85
N THR A 162 -11.58 -15.46 -3.34
CA THR A 162 -11.90 -16.88 -3.48
C THR A 162 -13.24 -17.08 -4.20
N ALA A 163 -13.54 -18.31 -4.62
CA ALA A 163 -14.86 -18.64 -5.15
C ALA A 163 -15.98 -18.35 -4.13
N GLN A 164 -15.69 -18.49 -2.83
CA GLN A 164 -16.64 -18.15 -1.78
C GLN A 164 -16.90 -16.63 -1.72
N THR A 165 -15.87 -15.80 -1.88
CA THR A 165 -16.01 -14.34 -1.96
C THR A 165 -16.95 -13.93 -3.10
N VAL A 166 -16.80 -14.54 -4.28
CA VAL A 166 -17.67 -14.30 -5.43
C VAL A 166 -19.12 -14.70 -5.12
N ALA A 167 -19.32 -15.89 -4.53
CA ALA A 167 -20.64 -16.39 -4.17
C ALA A 167 -21.32 -15.51 -3.11
N ASP A 168 -20.57 -15.05 -2.10
CA ASP A 168 -21.08 -14.17 -1.05
C ASP A 168 -21.55 -12.82 -1.62
N VAL A 169 -20.78 -12.21 -2.51
CA VAL A 169 -21.17 -10.95 -3.17
C VAL A 169 -22.38 -11.17 -4.05
N ALA A 170 -22.42 -12.23 -4.83
CA ALA A 170 -23.59 -12.56 -5.65
C ALA A 170 -24.86 -12.74 -4.81
N GLY A 171 -24.74 -13.40 -3.65
CA GLY A 171 -25.86 -13.60 -2.72
C GLY A 171 -26.32 -12.32 -2.05
N LEU A 172 -25.41 -11.42 -1.67
CA LEU A 172 -25.72 -10.18 -0.95
C LEU A 172 -26.25 -9.07 -1.88
N MET A 173 -25.69 -8.97 -3.08
CA MET A 173 -25.93 -7.83 -3.96
C MET A 173 -26.74 -8.17 -5.23
N HIS A 174 -26.93 -9.46 -5.51
CA HIS A 174 -27.57 -9.96 -6.72
C HIS A 174 -26.90 -9.48 -8.02
N VAL A 175 -25.54 -9.39 -8.00
CA VAL A 175 -24.73 -9.02 -9.14
C VAL A 175 -23.66 -10.08 -9.42
N ASP A 176 -23.30 -10.25 -10.69
CA ASP A 176 -22.19 -11.10 -11.11
C ASP A 176 -20.89 -10.25 -11.16
N ASP A 177 -20.20 -10.20 -10.03
CA ASP A 177 -18.89 -9.52 -9.94
C ASP A 177 -17.77 -10.56 -10.04
N ARG A 178 -16.90 -10.42 -11.05
CA ARG A 178 -15.78 -11.33 -11.32
C ARG A 178 -14.49 -10.95 -10.59
N CYS A 179 -14.47 -9.81 -9.92
CA CYS A 179 -13.29 -9.30 -9.21
C CYS A 179 -13.63 -8.64 -7.87
N PRO A 180 -14.51 -9.25 -7.05
CA PRO A 180 -14.80 -8.71 -5.74
C PRO A 180 -13.57 -8.76 -4.84
N VAL A 181 -13.42 -7.78 -3.96
CA VAL A 181 -12.29 -7.66 -3.05
C VAL A 181 -12.78 -7.90 -1.61
N PRO A 182 -12.38 -9.00 -0.95
CA PRO A 182 -12.66 -9.17 0.48
C PRO A 182 -11.73 -8.27 1.29
N ALA A 183 -12.24 -7.68 2.36
CA ALA A 183 -11.45 -6.85 3.25
C ALA A 183 -12.01 -6.91 4.67
N GLU A 184 -11.18 -6.66 5.69
CA GLU A 184 -11.69 -6.37 7.03
C GLU A 184 -12.42 -5.02 7.06
N ASP A 185 -13.21 -4.79 8.10
CA ASP A 185 -13.92 -3.52 8.33
C ASP A 185 -12.99 -2.42 8.88
N PHE A 186 -11.84 -2.78 9.44
CA PHE A 186 -10.82 -1.82 9.88
C PHE A 186 -10.10 -1.17 8.70
N THR A 187 -9.86 0.13 8.80
CA THR A 187 -9.01 0.87 7.84
C THR A 187 -8.27 1.97 8.59
N MET A 188 -6.95 2.05 8.37
CA MET A 188 -6.14 3.19 8.78
C MET A 188 -5.24 3.61 7.61
N TRP A 189 -5.36 4.86 7.19
CA TRP A 189 -4.52 5.46 6.17
C TRP A 189 -3.94 6.77 6.70
N VAL A 190 -2.63 6.80 6.91
CA VAL A 190 -1.92 7.97 7.41
C VAL A 190 -1.03 8.52 6.31
N LEU A 191 -0.99 9.84 6.16
CA LEU A 191 -0.34 10.53 5.05
C LEU A 191 0.37 11.79 5.54
N GLU A 192 1.56 12.07 5.02
CA GLU A 192 2.12 13.43 5.06
C GLU A 192 1.28 14.36 4.17
N ASP A 193 0.89 15.54 4.69
CA ASP A 193 0.11 16.51 3.91
C ASP A 193 1.00 17.39 3.03
N HIS A 194 1.75 16.73 2.12
CA HIS A 194 2.71 17.38 1.22
C HIS A 194 2.40 17.05 -0.24
N PHE A 195 1.40 17.72 -0.80
CA PHE A 195 0.90 17.49 -2.17
C PHE A 195 1.21 18.65 -3.09
N ALA A 196 1.94 18.39 -4.20
CA ALA A 196 2.43 19.39 -5.14
C ALA A 196 1.33 20.21 -5.83
N ALA A 197 0.15 19.59 -6.08
CA ALA A 197 -0.97 20.22 -6.78
C ALA A 197 -2.29 20.12 -5.97
N GLY A 198 -2.17 19.96 -4.64
CA GLY A 198 -3.31 19.74 -3.76
C GLY A 198 -3.84 18.30 -3.83
N ARG A 199 -4.77 17.99 -2.96
CA ARG A 199 -5.38 16.65 -2.79
C ARG A 199 -6.90 16.73 -2.55
N PRO A 200 -7.63 15.63 -2.76
CA PRO A 200 -9.00 15.51 -2.27
C PRO A 200 -9.07 15.60 -0.74
N ALA A 201 -10.23 15.91 -0.20
CA ALA A 201 -10.49 15.98 1.24
C ALA A 201 -10.57 14.56 1.86
N TRP A 202 -9.50 13.77 1.77
CA TRP A 202 -9.43 12.40 2.28
C TRP A 202 -9.57 12.32 3.81
N ASP A 203 -9.18 13.38 4.51
CA ASP A 203 -9.41 13.55 5.94
C ASP A 203 -10.91 13.43 6.32
N ARG A 204 -11.80 13.92 5.46
CA ARG A 204 -13.26 13.77 5.65
C ARG A 204 -13.74 12.33 5.43
N ALA A 205 -12.94 11.51 4.80
CA ALA A 205 -13.20 10.08 4.58
C ALA A 205 -12.42 9.18 5.56
N GLY A 206 -11.78 9.76 6.58
CA GLY A 206 -11.11 9.02 7.65
C GLY A 206 -9.60 8.85 7.47
N ALA A 207 -8.99 9.42 6.42
CA ALA A 207 -7.53 9.45 6.33
C ALA A 207 -6.94 10.41 7.39
N ILE A 208 -5.82 10.04 7.97
CA ILE A 208 -5.11 10.81 9.00
C ILE A 208 -3.99 11.58 8.31
N MET A 209 -4.04 12.91 8.38
CA MET A 209 -2.94 13.77 7.94
C MET A 209 -1.98 14.01 9.10
N SER A 210 -0.70 13.64 8.94
CA SER A 210 0.29 13.70 10.01
C SER A 210 1.70 13.95 9.47
N ASP A 211 2.48 14.71 10.21
CA ASP A 211 3.94 14.85 10.03
C ASP A 211 4.73 13.73 10.75
N GLU A 212 4.03 12.80 11.44
CA GLU A 212 4.61 11.71 12.21
C GLU A 212 4.31 10.33 11.58
N VAL A 213 4.19 10.23 10.25
CA VAL A 213 3.84 8.97 9.54
C VAL A 213 4.78 7.83 9.94
N GLU A 214 6.07 8.09 10.14
CA GLU A 214 7.04 7.07 10.57
C GLU A 214 6.74 6.50 11.96
N ALA A 215 6.21 7.32 12.87
CA ALA A 215 5.79 6.82 14.19
C ALA A 215 4.57 5.86 14.05
N TYR A 216 3.62 6.19 13.17
CA TYR A 216 2.51 5.27 12.83
C TYR A 216 3.00 3.99 12.16
N GLU A 217 3.98 4.06 11.26
CA GLU A 217 4.62 2.88 10.66
C GLU A 217 5.21 1.96 11.74
N LEU A 218 5.94 2.52 12.71
CA LEU A 218 6.53 1.75 13.81
C LEU A 218 5.48 1.13 14.72
N VAL A 219 4.41 1.87 15.05
CA VAL A 219 3.27 1.33 15.80
C VAL A 219 2.70 0.12 15.08
N LYS A 220 2.37 0.24 13.79
CA LYS A 220 1.86 -0.87 12.99
C LYS A 220 2.86 -2.03 12.92
N LEU A 221 4.12 -1.75 12.61
CA LEU A 221 5.17 -2.76 12.43
C LEU A 221 5.37 -3.58 13.71
N ARG A 222 5.40 -2.92 14.87
CA ARG A 222 5.63 -3.58 16.17
C ARG A 222 4.36 -4.22 16.71
N LEU A 223 3.28 -3.43 16.86
CA LEU A 223 2.09 -3.90 17.57
C LEU A 223 1.24 -4.82 16.69
N LEU A 224 1.03 -4.51 15.42
CA LEU A 224 0.26 -5.39 14.52
C LEU A 224 1.13 -6.50 13.95
N ASN A 225 2.14 -6.17 13.13
CA ASN A 225 2.87 -7.17 12.34
C ASN A 225 3.72 -8.07 13.23
N GLY A 226 4.40 -7.51 14.25
CA GLY A 226 5.18 -8.28 15.22
C GLY A 226 4.32 -9.26 16.02
N SER A 227 3.18 -8.79 16.55
CA SER A 227 2.25 -9.65 17.26
C SER A 227 1.60 -10.70 16.36
N HIS A 228 1.25 -10.32 15.12
CA HIS A 228 0.69 -11.27 14.14
C HIS A 228 1.68 -12.41 13.85
N SER A 229 2.96 -12.09 13.67
CA SER A 229 4.02 -13.10 13.50
C SER A 229 4.14 -13.99 14.73
N LEU A 230 4.10 -13.42 15.95
CA LEU A 230 4.15 -14.20 17.20
C LEU A 230 2.96 -15.16 17.31
N ILE A 231 1.74 -14.67 17.01
CA ILE A 231 0.52 -15.51 17.00
C ILE A 231 0.66 -16.64 15.97
N ALA A 232 1.15 -16.33 14.76
CA ALA A 232 1.33 -17.30 13.69
C ALA A 232 2.30 -18.41 14.10
N TYR A 233 3.48 -18.07 14.65
CA TYR A 233 4.47 -19.06 15.07
C TYR A 233 3.99 -19.91 16.23
N LEU A 234 3.39 -19.31 17.27
CA LEU A 234 2.84 -20.05 18.41
C LEU A 234 1.68 -20.95 17.97
N GLY A 235 0.79 -20.44 17.12
CA GLY A 235 -0.32 -21.19 16.56
C GLY A 235 0.13 -22.38 15.73
N LEU A 236 1.14 -22.19 14.86
CA LEU A 236 1.69 -23.26 14.04
C LEU A 236 2.32 -24.37 14.89
N LEU A 237 3.07 -23.99 15.93
CA LEU A 237 3.69 -24.94 16.86
C LEU A 237 2.66 -25.74 17.68
N ASP A 238 1.51 -25.12 18.01
CA ASP A 238 0.43 -25.76 18.76
C ASP A 238 -0.64 -26.40 17.86
N GLY A 239 -0.45 -26.39 16.54
CA GLY A 239 -1.31 -27.06 15.57
C GLY A 239 -2.58 -26.30 15.19
N HIS A 240 -2.65 -25.00 15.43
CA HIS A 240 -3.79 -24.16 15.05
C HIS A 240 -3.63 -23.63 13.61
N PRO A 241 -4.61 -23.89 12.72
CA PRO A 241 -4.45 -23.57 11.28
C PRO A 241 -4.66 -22.09 10.95
N THR A 242 -5.33 -21.32 11.81
CA THR A 242 -5.62 -19.90 11.57
C THR A 242 -5.17 -19.00 12.73
N ILE A 243 -5.01 -17.74 12.44
CA ILE A 243 -4.70 -16.71 13.44
C ILE A 243 -5.80 -16.63 14.51
N ALA A 244 -7.07 -16.72 14.11
CA ALA A 244 -8.19 -16.68 15.04
C ALA A 244 -8.21 -17.91 15.98
N ASP A 245 -7.91 -19.11 15.46
CA ASP A 245 -7.81 -20.32 16.31
C ASP A 245 -6.64 -20.20 17.31
N ALA A 246 -5.49 -19.71 16.87
CA ALA A 246 -4.33 -19.47 17.73
C ALA A 246 -4.63 -18.39 18.77
N TRP A 247 -5.24 -17.27 18.38
CA TRP A 247 -5.63 -16.18 19.27
C TRP A 247 -6.65 -16.62 20.34
N ALA A 248 -7.50 -17.60 20.04
CA ALA A 248 -8.43 -18.18 21.01
C ALA A 248 -7.73 -18.86 22.20
N GLN A 249 -6.43 -19.20 22.10
CA GLN A 249 -5.66 -19.85 23.15
C GLN A 249 -5.19 -18.84 24.20
N GLY A 250 -5.38 -19.15 25.49
CA GLY A 250 -5.02 -18.24 26.60
C GLY A 250 -3.53 -17.90 26.61
N PHE A 251 -2.67 -18.92 26.47
CA PHE A 251 -1.22 -18.71 26.48
C PHE A 251 -0.70 -17.83 25.33
N VAL A 252 -1.35 -17.89 24.15
CA VAL A 252 -1.01 -17.03 23.01
C VAL A 252 -1.35 -15.57 23.33
N ARG A 253 -2.56 -15.32 23.85
CA ARG A 253 -2.97 -13.97 24.28
C ARG A 253 -2.03 -13.39 25.35
N ASP A 254 -1.65 -14.21 26.33
CA ASP A 254 -0.77 -13.79 27.43
C ASP A 254 0.64 -13.49 26.91
N ALA A 255 1.17 -14.31 26.00
CA ALA A 255 2.45 -14.08 25.36
C ALA A 255 2.46 -12.77 24.56
N VAL A 256 1.43 -12.52 23.75
CA VAL A 256 1.31 -11.30 22.94
C VAL A 256 1.18 -10.07 23.84
N ARG A 257 0.31 -10.09 24.86
CA ARG A 257 0.16 -8.97 25.81
C ARG A 257 1.47 -8.65 26.52
N THR A 258 2.18 -9.69 26.97
CA THR A 258 3.48 -9.54 27.61
C THR A 258 4.51 -8.93 26.68
N CYS A 259 4.55 -9.39 25.42
CA CYS A 259 5.46 -8.88 24.40
C CYS A 259 5.13 -7.41 24.04
N ILE A 260 3.85 -7.07 23.89
CA ILE A 260 3.43 -5.68 23.65
C ILE A 260 3.88 -4.77 24.78
N ALA A 261 3.61 -5.15 26.03
CA ALA A 261 3.87 -4.30 27.18
C ALA A 261 5.36 -4.13 27.49
N ASN A 262 6.15 -5.21 27.39
CA ASN A 262 7.53 -5.23 27.86
C ASN A 262 8.58 -5.05 26.78
N GLU A 263 8.23 -5.31 25.48
CA GLU A 263 9.18 -5.29 24.40
C GLU A 263 8.82 -4.26 23.32
N TYR A 264 7.57 -4.28 22.82
CA TYR A 264 7.20 -3.46 21.69
C TYR A 264 6.99 -2.00 22.09
N LEU A 265 6.13 -1.73 23.08
CA LEU A 265 5.84 -0.34 23.51
C LEU A 265 7.09 0.40 23.98
N PRO A 266 7.99 -0.19 24.79
CA PRO A 266 9.23 0.49 25.17
C PRO A 266 10.19 0.78 24.01
N SER A 267 10.02 0.11 22.86
CA SER A 267 10.89 0.24 21.70
C SER A 267 10.45 1.28 20.65
N ILE A 268 9.29 1.94 20.87
CA ILE A 268 8.71 2.91 19.93
C ILE A 268 8.36 4.21 20.60
N THR A 269 8.30 5.27 19.81
CA THR A 269 7.69 6.54 20.22
C THR A 269 6.30 6.62 19.59
N LEU A 270 5.28 6.84 20.41
CA LEU A 270 3.91 6.95 19.92
C LEU A 270 3.68 8.31 19.24
N PRO A 271 2.88 8.35 18.16
CA PRO A 271 2.47 9.62 17.56
C PRO A 271 1.68 10.47 18.55
N ARG A 272 1.72 11.79 18.39
CA ARG A 272 1.00 12.73 19.26
C ARG A 272 -0.51 12.44 19.27
N GLY A 273 -1.05 12.28 20.48
CA GLY A 273 -2.48 12.03 20.68
C GLY A 273 -2.94 10.62 20.24
N PHE A 274 -2.01 9.72 19.96
CA PHE A 274 -2.35 8.34 19.61
C PHE A 274 -2.78 7.57 20.86
N ASP A 275 -4.00 7.02 20.82
CA ASP A 275 -4.53 6.18 21.89
C ASP A 275 -4.12 4.72 21.67
N VAL A 276 -3.04 4.32 22.34
CA VAL A 276 -2.48 2.99 22.17
C VAL A 276 -3.39 1.89 22.75
N ASP A 277 -4.14 2.19 23.80
CA ASP A 277 -5.03 1.19 24.43
C ASP A 277 -6.20 0.86 23.48
N VAL A 278 -6.81 1.88 22.90
CA VAL A 278 -7.86 1.71 21.86
C VAL A 278 -7.30 0.95 20.65
N TYR A 279 -6.07 1.24 20.24
CA TYR A 279 -5.45 0.54 19.10
C TYR A 279 -5.20 -0.94 19.44
N VAL A 280 -4.62 -1.27 20.60
CA VAL A 280 -4.37 -2.66 21.02
C VAL A 280 -5.67 -3.44 21.16
N ASP A 281 -6.72 -2.81 21.69
CA ASP A 281 -8.05 -3.43 21.75
C ASP A 281 -8.59 -3.74 20.35
N SER A 282 -8.42 -2.80 19.41
CA SER A 282 -8.81 -3.05 18.00
C SER A 282 -8.05 -4.22 17.37
N LEU A 283 -6.74 -4.34 17.65
CA LEU A 283 -5.94 -5.48 17.19
C LEU A 283 -6.47 -6.81 17.73
N SER A 284 -6.88 -6.85 19.00
CA SER A 284 -7.46 -8.04 19.62
C SER A 284 -8.72 -8.51 18.88
N HIS A 285 -9.60 -7.59 18.48
CA HIS A 285 -10.78 -7.90 17.67
C HIS A 285 -10.40 -8.38 16.26
N ARG A 286 -9.41 -7.74 15.61
CA ARG A 286 -8.92 -8.13 14.27
C ARG A 286 -8.33 -9.55 14.29
N TRP A 287 -7.55 -9.93 15.30
CA TRP A 287 -7.00 -11.28 15.43
C TRP A 287 -8.07 -12.33 15.75
N ALA A 288 -9.12 -11.96 16.47
CA ALA A 288 -10.26 -12.85 16.75
C ALA A 288 -11.16 -13.08 15.52
N ASN A 289 -11.07 -12.23 14.48
CA ASN A 289 -11.96 -12.29 13.33
C ASN A 289 -11.72 -13.54 12.45
N SER A 290 -12.52 -14.58 12.71
CA SER A 290 -12.44 -15.85 11.97
C SER A 290 -12.90 -15.75 10.52
N ALA A 291 -13.69 -14.72 10.15
CA ALA A 291 -14.20 -14.52 8.80
C ALA A 291 -13.10 -14.19 7.78
N LEU A 292 -11.96 -13.68 8.23
CA LEU A 292 -10.80 -13.39 7.38
C LEU A 292 -10.05 -14.65 6.93
N GLY A 293 -10.18 -15.77 7.66
CA GLY A 293 -9.55 -17.03 7.32
C GLY A 293 -8.00 -16.98 7.23
N HIS A 294 -7.37 -16.03 7.94
CA HIS A 294 -5.91 -15.84 7.92
C HIS A 294 -5.21 -17.05 8.49
N ARG A 295 -4.35 -17.68 7.69
CA ARG A 295 -3.63 -18.90 8.08
C ARG A 295 -2.38 -18.57 8.89
N THR A 296 -1.96 -19.53 9.72
CA THR A 296 -0.69 -19.49 10.49
C THR A 296 0.52 -19.91 9.65
N SER A 297 0.30 -20.46 8.44
CA SER A 297 1.32 -20.99 7.53
C SER A 297 1.18 -20.42 6.11
#